data_6f94799c60ff708c263ced42a4925e45
#
_entry.id   6f94799c60ff708c263ced42a4925e45
#
_cell.length_a   1.000
_cell.length_b   1.000
_cell.length_c   1.000
_cell.angle_alpha   90.00
_cell.angle_beta   90.00
_cell.angle_gamma   90.00
#
_symmetry.space_group_name_H-M   'P 1'
#
loop_
_entity.id
_entity.type
_entity.pdbx_description
1 polymer ?
#
loop_
_entity_poly.entity_id
_entity_poly.type
_entity_poly.pdbx_seq_one_letter_code
_entity_poly.pdbx_strand_id
1 'polypeptide(L)'
;MVIECINRIHQSNASTFQRSRVVSRRGARRETRAMAPGRRGNAHAYRFALLGGLSLGYDVALVGGILPTLEKTLALSAAARGVVVASAKLGGALGAFVGAALMRSHGRGRSASAMTLACSACGSAATWASAEAGDATGMALGRVALGVGVGGVAVIAPAYCGETSEVGARGSVGACFELSVCAGMALANALTWFSPQKTLGLVLFSPAVLGFWSAIVFAMSVESPRWLFRRGDENGARDALRATGADAATVEEEIGEILAEERALGIGFDGGAGDDAGFWRSFVESTVGGVREAMSGDERRAVRLALAMAVLNQMCASTSVINYGSSVFRRLANDASASNGDMDVYNMYTGVIILCKTVGVAASIAMVDSVGRRPLLLFGSAASGFGLCVACFGYAAKSVGWTLFGLCAFILAFSSSFASVFWVLVSELFSMRAKSSAIALVTATLFASGALSDSIFPSMISTIGAGTFVVYAIVCFASTTFVYLYIPETARKPLKEIQSAMKSGLSGYAEIHASSEHEDRGTRVELAVTRDTNGGYNLAESVG
;
A
#
# COMPACT_ATOMS: atom_id res chain seq x y z
N MET A 1 -22.62 0.57 18.12
CA MET A 1 -21.82 -0.53 18.68
C MET A 1 -20.35 -0.47 18.27
N VAL A 2 -19.98 -0.39 16.97
CA VAL A 2 -18.57 -0.28 16.53
C VAL A 2 -17.96 1.06 16.94
N ILE A 3 -18.66 2.17 16.77
CA ILE A 3 -18.20 3.52 17.14
C ILE A 3 -18.08 3.68 18.66
N GLU A 4 -18.99 3.06 19.45
CA GLU A 4 -18.89 3.05 20.91
C GLU A 4 -17.74 2.18 21.42
N CYS A 5 -17.42 1.07 20.73
CA CYS A 5 -16.27 0.25 21.06
C CYS A 5 -14.95 0.99 20.79
N ILE A 6 -14.86 1.72 19.69
CA ILE A 6 -13.71 2.59 19.34
C ILE A 6 -13.54 3.71 20.37
N ASN A 7 -14.62 4.35 20.80
CA ASN A 7 -14.56 5.41 21.81
C ASN A 7 -14.21 4.88 23.21
N ARG A 8 -14.65 3.68 23.59
CA ARG A 8 -14.23 3.03 24.87
C ARG A 8 -12.75 2.62 24.86
N ILE A 9 -12.22 2.14 23.72
CA ILE A 9 -10.80 1.84 23.57
C ILE A 9 -9.96 3.13 23.66
N HIS A 10 -10.42 4.23 23.07
CA HIS A 10 -9.75 5.54 23.20
C HIS A 10 -9.77 6.09 24.63
N GLN A 11 -10.86 5.93 25.37
CA GLN A 11 -10.96 6.37 26.77
C GLN A 11 -10.17 5.48 27.73
N SER A 12 -10.11 4.17 27.49
CA SER A 12 -9.30 3.23 28.28
C SER A 12 -7.81 3.50 28.12
N ASN A 13 -7.35 3.78 26.89
CA ASN A 13 -5.94 4.10 26.63
C ASN A 13 -5.53 5.48 27.20
N ALA A 14 -6.42 6.46 27.24
CA ALA A 14 -6.15 7.77 27.84
C ALA A 14 -5.94 7.70 29.36
N SER A 15 -6.66 6.82 30.06
CA SER A 15 -6.54 6.66 31.52
C SER A 15 -5.29 5.89 31.96
N THR A 16 -4.79 4.98 31.13
CA THR A 16 -3.58 4.20 31.40
C THR A 16 -2.31 5.03 31.13
N PHE A 17 -2.38 6.00 30.20
CA PHE A 17 -1.25 6.89 29.86
C PHE A 17 -1.02 8.01 30.89
N GLN A 18 -1.96 8.28 31.77
CA GLN A 18 -1.83 9.34 32.79
C GLN A 18 -1.03 8.91 34.03
N ARG A 19 -0.75 7.62 34.24
CA ARG A 19 -0.07 7.12 35.45
C ARG A 19 1.45 6.91 35.36
N SER A 20 2.08 7.05 34.17
CA SER A 20 3.56 6.88 34.02
C SER A 20 4.33 8.22 33.95
N ARG A 21 3.79 9.32 34.47
CA ARG A 21 4.42 10.64 34.44
C ARG A 21 5.10 11.02 35.76
N VAL A 22 6.20 10.41 36.06
CA VAL A 22 7.22 11.02 36.94
C VAL A 22 8.60 10.59 36.48
N VAL A 23 9.10 11.12 35.34
CA VAL A 23 10.55 11.26 35.10
C VAL A 23 10.76 12.30 33.98
N SER A 24 11.56 13.32 34.30
CA SER A 24 12.20 14.28 33.39
C SER A 24 11.37 15.44 32.82
N ARG A 25 11.42 16.56 33.52
CA ARG A 25 10.89 17.90 33.10
C ARG A 25 11.50 18.49 31.81
N ARG A 26 12.46 17.84 31.16
CA ARG A 26 12.98 18.24 29.85
C ARG A 26 12.30 17.53 28.67
N GLY A 27 11.67 16.37 28.86
CA GLY A 27 10.82 15.70 27.89
C GLY A 27 9.42 16.31 27.78
N ALA A 28 8.87 16.82 28.90
CA ALA A 28 7.51 17.32 28.99
C ALA A 28 7.21 18.58 28.15
N ARG A 29 8.21 19.38 27.76
CA ARG A 29 7.99 20.50 26.84
C ARG A 29 7.83 20.09 25.36
N ARG A 30 8.25 18.88 24.97
CA ARG A 30 8.01 18.33 23.62
C ARG A 30 6.62 17.71 23.48
N GLU A 31 6.09 17.11 24.54
CA GLU A 31 4.80 16.39 24.49
C GLU A 31 3.56 17.29 24.59
N THR A 32 3.64 18.44 25.26
CA THR A 32 2.52 19.40 25.34
C THR A 32 2.29 20.19 24.04
N ARG A 33 3.22 20.13 23.07
CA ARG A 33 3.06 20.70 21.72
C ARG A 33 2.33 19.79 20.74
N ALA A 34 2.05 18.54 21.10
CA ALA A 34 1.45 17.52 20.24
C ALA A 34 -0.09 17.65 20.07
N MET A 35 -0.74 18.64 20.67
CA MET A 35 -2.18 18.90 20.51
C MET A 35 -2.50 20.33 20.05
N ALA A 36 -1.64 20.91 19.22
CA ALA A 36 -2.02 22.10 18.46
C ALA A 36 -2.97 21.70 17.31
N PRO A 37 -3.98 22.52 16.96
CA PRO A 37 -4.87 22.22 15.83
C PRO A 37 -4.04 21.99 14.57
N GLY A 38 -4.30 20.87 13.86
CA GLY A 38 -3.51 20.35 12.77
C GLY A 38 -3.11 21.45 11.78
N ARG A 39 -1.82 21.50 11.45
CA ARG A 39 -1.27 22.46 10.50
C ARG A 39 -1.98 22.33 9.15
N ARG A 40 -2.22 23.44 8.47
CA ARG A 40 -2.83 23.47 7.12
C ARG A 40 -2.10 22.59 6.10
N GLY A 41 -0.80 22.30 6.31
CA GLY A 41 0.02 21.43 5.46
C GLY A 41 -0.43 19.99 5.36
N ASN A 42 -0.99 19.45 6.40
CA ASN A 42 -1.55 18.11 6.35
C ASN A 42 -2.72 18.01 5.35
N ALA A 43 -3.44 19.10 5.08
CA ALA A 43 -4.52 19.11 4.10
C ALA A 43 -4.02 18.82 2.67
N HIS A 44 -2.85 19.33 2.28
CA HIS A 44 -2.25 19.02 0.97
C HIS A 44 -1.85 17.55 0.89
N ALA A 45 -1.21 17.01 1.92
CA ALA A 45 -0.84 15.61 2.00
C ALA A 45 -2.08 14.68 1.97
N TYR A 46 -3.13 15.01 2.71
CA TYR A 46 -4.39 14.25 2.69
C TYR A 46 -5.07 14.28 1.32
N ARG A 47 -5.14 15.42 0.64
CA ARG A 47 -5.71 15.51 -0.71
C ARG A 47 -4.93 14.69 -1.71
N PHE A 48 -3.60 14.71 -1.60
CA PHE A 48 -2.72 13.95 -2.47
C PHE A 48 -2.86 12.44 -2.20
N ALA A 49 -2.90 12.04 -0.93
CA ALA A 49 -3.14 10.65 -0.52
C ALA A 49 -4.51 10.15 -1.00
N LEU A 50 -5.57 10.98 -0.81
CA LEU A 50 -6.94 10.64 -1.21
C LEU A 50 -7.02 10.36 -2.71
N LEU A 51 -6.56 11.27 -3.56
CA LEU A 51 -6.69 11.12 -5.00
C LEU A 51 -5.72 10.11 -5.59
N GLY A 52 -4.51 10.00 -5.05
CA GLY A 52 -3.55 8.98 -5.45
C GLY A 52 -4.07 7.57 -5.14
N GLY A 53 -4.58 7.35 -3.92
CA GLY A 53 -5.17 6.09 -3.53
C GLY A 53 -6.45 5.76 -4.31
N LEU A 54 -7.35 6.75 -4.46
CA LEU A 54 -8.60 6.60 -5.20
C LEU A 54 -8.35 6.17 -6.65
N SER A 55 -7.41 6.84 -7.35
CA SER A 55 -7.05 6.51 -8.74
C SER A 55 -6.47 5.11 -8.87
N LEU A 56 -5.59 4.72 -7.94
CA LEU A 56 -5.00 3.37 -7.91
C LEU A 56 -6.07 2.29 -7.71
N GLY A 57 -6.92 2.44 -6.69
CA GLY A 57 -7.96 1.48 -6.39
C GLY A 57 -9.01 1.36 -7.48
N TYR A 58 -9.37 2.50 -8.07
CA TYR A 58 -10.33 2.58 -9.16
C TYR A 58 -9.88 1.77 -10.39
N ASP A 59 -8.64 1.98 -10.85
CA ASP A 59 -8.11 1.27 -12.01
C ASP A 59 -7.97 -0.24 -11.76
N VAL A 60 -7.53 -0.63 -10.55
CA VAL A 60 -7.39 -2.04 -10.18
C VAL A 60 -8.72 -2.79 -10.25
N ALA A 61 -9.83 -2.21 -9.78
CA ALA A 61 -11.10 -2.90 -9.69
C ALA A 61 -12.01 -2.73 -10.92
N LEU A 62 -11.80 -1.68 -11.73
CA LEU A 62 -12.70 -1.33 -12.84
C LEU A 62 -12.90 -2.49 -13.82
N VAL A 63 -11.82 -3.14 -14.22
CA VAL A 63 -11.89 -4.23 -15.21
C VAL A 63 -12.59 -5.45 -14.66
N GLY A 64 -12.42 -5.75 -13.37
CA GLY A 64 -13.10 -6.88 -12.73
C GLY A 64 -14.63 -6.81 -12.87
N GLY A 65 -15.21 -5.62 -12.70
CA GLY A 65 -16.66 -5.41 -12.81
C GLY A 65 -17.21 -5.54 -14.24
N ILE A 66 -16.42 -5.14 -15.24
CA ILE A 66 -16.86 -5.21 -16.65
C ILE A 66 -16.37 -6.46 -17.40
N LEU A 67 -15.50 -7.26 -16.77
CA LEU A 67 -14.88 -8.42 -17.39
C LEU A 67 -15.90 -9.39 -18.00
N PRO A 68 -17.04 -9.72 -17.35
CA PRO A 68 -18.04 -10.58 -17.94
C PRO A 68 -18.71 -10.02 -19.20
N THR A 69 -18.81 -8.70 -19.31
CA THR A 69 -19.30 -8.02 -20.52
C THR A 69 -18.26 -8.08 -21.64
N LEU A 70 -16.97 -7.81 -21.31
CA LEU A 70 -15.87 -7.92 -22.24
C LEU A 70 -15.68 -9.35 -22.78
N GLU A 71 -15.87 -10.36 -21.94
CA GLU A 71 -15.85 -11.77 -22.35
C GLU A 71 -16.85 -12.06 -23.49
N LYS A 72 -18.05 -11.50 -23.40
CA LYS A 72 -19.08 -11.66 -24.42
C LYS A 72 -18.80 -10.85 -25.68
N THR A 73 -18.36 -9.58 -25.51
CA THR A 73 -18.15 -8.66 -26.63
C THR A 73 -16.93 -9.00 -27.45
N LEU A 74 -15.83 -9.39 -26.80
CA LEU A 74 -14.52 -9.67 -27.44
C LEU A 74 -14.24 -11.16 -27.61
N ALA A 75 -15.17 -12.05 -27.21
CA ALA A 75 -15.01 -13.51 -27.24
C ALA A 75 -13.66 -13.98 -26.61
N LEU A 76 -13.27 -13.39 -25.46
CA LEU A 76 -11.97 -13.59 -24.85
C LEU A 76 -11.74 -15.03 -24.37
N SER A 77 -10.64 -15.64 -24.78
CA SER A 77 -10.13 -16.88 -24.18
C SER A 77 -9.68 -16.64 -22.72
N ALA A 78 -9.50 -17.72 -21.93
CA ALA A 78 -9.02 -17.60 -20.55
C ALA A 78 -7.66 -16.88 -20.49
N ALA A 79 -6.74 -17.17 -21.40
CA ALA A 79 -5.45 -16.52 -21.50
C ALA A 79 -5.57 -15.02 -21.86
N ALA A 80 -6.42 -14.68 -22.85
CA ALA A 80 -6.65 -13.29 -23.26
C ALA A 80 -7.24 -12.45 -22.11
N ARG A 81 -8.15 -13.02 -21.32
CA ARG A 81 -8.67 -12.36 -20.10
C ARG A 81 -7.57 -12.04 -19.11
N GLY A 82 -6.68 -13.02 -18.87
CA GLY A 82 -5.52 -12.84 -18.02
C GLY A 82 -4.64 -11.68 -18.50
N VAL A 83 -4.34 -11.62 -19.80
CA VAL A 83 -3.53 -10.55 -20.40
C VAL A 83 -4.21 -9.18 -20.25
N VAL A 84 -5.49 -9.07 -20.57
CA VAL A 84 -6.23 -7.80 -20.47
C VAL A 84 -6.28 -7.28 -19.03
N VAL A 85 -6.49 -8.14 -18.04
CA VAL A 85 -6.49 -7.73 -16.62
C VAL A 85 -5.09 -7.37 -16.14
N ALA A 86 -4.09 -8.18 -16.47
CA ALA A 86 -2.71 -8.00 -16.01
C ALA A 86 -2.01 -6.79 -16.65
N SER A 87 -2.43 -6.36 -17.85
CA SER A 87 -1.74 -5.34 -18.64
C SER A 87 -1.59 -4.00 -17.90
N ALA A 88 -2.58 -3.56 -17.13
CA ALA A 88 -2.46 -2.36 -16.32
C ALA A 88 -1.39 -2.49 -15.23
N LYS A 89 -1.25 -3.66 -14.61
CA LYS A 89 -0.19 -3.89 -13.62
C LYS A 89 1.20 -3.95 -14.26
N LEU A 90 1.32 -4.51 -15.49
CA LEU A 90 2.56 -4.43 -16.24
C LEU A 90 2.96 -2.99 -16.53
N GLY A 91 1.98 -2.17 -16.94
CA GLY A 91 2.16 -0.71 -17.04
C GLY A 91 2.59 -0.09 -15.72
N GLY A 92 1.97 -0.50 -14.62
CA GLY A 92 2.29 -0.04 -13.26
C GLY A 92 3.74 -0.33 -12.85
N ALA A 93 4.26 -1.50 -13.22
CA ALA A 93 5.67 -1.84 -12.98
C ALA A 93 6.63 -0.89 -13.71
N LEU A 94 6.35 -0.58 -14.97
CA LEU A 94 7.10 0.43 -15.74
C LEU A 94 6.93 1.83 -15.15
N GLY A 95 5.70 2.18 -14.80
CA GLY A 95 5.32 3.46 -14.23
C GLY A 95 6.01 3.77 -12.91
N ALA A 96 6.28 2.76 -12.08
CA ALA A 96 7.02 2.92 -10.83
C ALA A 96 8.42 3.50 -11.06
N PHE A 97 9.14 3.03 -12.08
CA PHE A 97 10.45 3.57 -12.44
C PHE A 97 10.36 4.95 -13.08
N VAL A 98 9.41 5.14 -14.01
CA VAL A 98 9.17 6.44 -14.67
C VAL A 98 8.80 7.50 -13.63
N GLY A 99 7.89 7.18 -12.73
CA GLY A 99 7.47 8.07 -11.64
C GLY A 99 8.61 8.45 -10.71
N ALA A 100 9.44 7.46 -10.32
CA ALA A 100 10.62 7.71 -9.49
C ALA A 100 11.65 8.64 -10.17
N ALA A 101 11.84 8.52 -11.48
CA ALA A 101 12.72 9.40 -12.25
C ALA A 101 12.12 10.81 -12.40
N LEU A 102 10.86 10.91 -12.81
CA LEU A 102 10.18 12.19 -12.98
C LEU A 102 10.09 13.00 -11.70
N MET A 103 9.77 12.37 -10.55
CA MET A 103 9.67 13.10 -9.29
C MET A 103 11.02 13.67 -8.82
N ARG A 104 12.15 13.10 -9.25
CA ARG A 104 13.49 13.66 -8.96
C ARG A 104 13.76 14.88 -9.83
N SER A 105 13.48 14.80 -11.12
CA SER A 105 13.78 15.87 -12.08
C SER A 105 12.77 17.02 -12.04
N HIS A 106 11.48 16.77 -11.93
CA HIS A 106 10.42 17.77 -12.11
C HIS A 106 9.61 18.07 -10.83
N GLY A 107 9.91 17.41 -9.71
CA GLY A 107 9.15 17.55 -8.47
C GLY A 107 7.99 16.55 -8.37
N ARG A 108 7.32 16.54 -7.20
CA ARG A 108 6.29 15.53 -6.90
C ARG A 108 4.95 15.89 -7.52
N GLY A 109 4.48 17.10 -7.29
CA GLY A 109 3.18 17.57 -7.78
C GLY A 109 3.09 17.60 -9.31
N ARG A 110 4.09 18.18 -9.97
CA ARG A 110 4.15 18.26 -11.44
C ARG A 110 4.23 16.88 -12.09
N SER A 111 5.08 15.99 -11.55
CA SER A 111 5.25 14.64 -12.08
C SER A 111 3.97 13.80 -11.94
N ALA A 112 3.31 13.84 -10.78
CA ALA A 112 2.06 13.16 -10.57
C ALA A 112 0.96 13.69 -11.48
N SER A 113 0.86 15.02 -11.62
CA SER A 113 -0.11 15.67 -12.51
C SER A 113 0.09 15.25 -13.98
N ALA A 114 1.31 15.37 -14.49
CA ALA A 114 1.63 15.04 -15.89
C ALA A 114 1.37 13.55 -16.20
N MET A 115 1.83 12.65 -15.34
CA MET A 115 1.61 11.22 -15.50
C MET A 115 0.13 10.85 -15.44
N THR A 116 -0.58 11.38 -14.45
CA THR A 116 -2.01 11.07 -14.29
C THR A 116 -2.79 11.57 -15.48
N LEU A 117 -2.59 12.82 -15.92
CA LEU A 117 -3.31 13.39 -17.04
C LEU A 117 -3.03 12.65 -18.36
N ALA A 118 -1.75 12.54 -18.73
CA ALA A 118 -1.35 11.95 -20.00
C ALA A 118 -1.75 10.47 -20.09
N CYS A 119 -1.39 9.68 -19.06
CA CYS A 119 -1.62 8.25 -19.08
C CYS A 119 -3.11 7.90 -18.93
N SER A 120 -3.87 8.63 -18.08
CA SER A 120 -5.30 8.37 -17.93
C SER A 120 -6.08 8.78 -19.19
N ALA A 121 -5.78 9.92 -19.79
CA ALA A 121 -6.48 10.36 -21.00
C ALA A 121 -6.16 9.45 -22.20
N CYS A 122 -4.87 9.28 -22.53
CA CYS A 122 -4.45 8.46 -23.66
C CYS A 122 -4.80 6.98 -23.47
N GLY A 123 -4.55 6.44 -22.27
CA GLY A 123 -4.80 5.04 -21.97
C GLY A 123 -6.30 4.70 -21.96
N SER A 124 -7.15 5.56 -21.40
CA SER A 124 -8.61 5.37 -21.44
C SER A 124 -9.17 5.47 -22.84
N ALA A 125 -8.74 6.47 -23.62
CA ALA A 125 -9.16 6.63 -25.00
C ALA A 125 -8.76 5.43 -25.86
N ALA A 126 -7.53 4.96 -25.74
CA ALA A 126 -7.03 3.78 -26.45
C ALA A 126 -7.80 2.50 -26.02
N THR A 127 -8.04 2.32 -24.72
CA THR A 127 -8.79 1.17 -24.18
C THR A 127 -10.23 1.16 -24.72
N TRP A 128 -10.89 2.32 -24.71
CA TRP A 128 -12.24 2.47 -25.24
C TRP A 128 -12.30 2.21 -26.74
N ALA A 129 -11.47 2.90 -27.54
CA ALA A 129 -11.47 2.76 -28.98
C ALA A 129 -11.20 1.32 -29.43
N SER A 130 -10.27 0.64 -28.75
CA SER A 130 -9.94 -0.77 -29.04
C SER A 130 -11.07 -1.73 -28.63
N ALA A 131 -11.76 -1.46 -27.54
CA ALA A 131 -12.92 -2.25 -27.12
C ALA A 131 -14.08 -2.13 -28.13
N GLU A 132 -14.34 -0.94 -28.64
CA GLU A 132 -15.34 -0.71 -29.71
C GLU A 132 -14.94 -1.38 -31.03
N ALA A 133 -13.65 -1.40 -31.35
CA ALA A 133 -13.13 -2.06 -32.54
C ALA A 133 -13.06 -3.60 -32.40
N GLY A 134 -13.33 -4.15 -31.23
CA GLY A 134 -13.19 -5.60 -30.98
C GLY A 134 -11.73 -6.08 -30.86
N ASP A 135 -10.76 -5.16 -30.65
CA ASP A 135 -9.34 -5.45 -30.56
C ASP A 135 -8.87 -5.62 -29.10
N ALA A 136 -8.73 -6.86 -28.66
CA ALA A 136 -8.22 -7.20 -27.33
C ALA A 136 -6.75 -6.79 -27.12
N THR A 137 -5.94 -6.77 -28.18
CA THR A 137 -4.52 -6.39 -28.11
C THR A 137 -4.37 -4.89 -27.91
N GLY A 138 -5.07 -4.09 -28.70
CA GLY A 138 -5.12 -2.65 -28.54
C GLY A 138 -5.67 -2.24 -27.16
N MET A 139 -6.69 -2.95 -26.68
CA MET A 139 -7.21 -2.75 -25.32
C MET A 139 -6.15 -3.03 -24.25
N ALA A 140 -5.39 -4.11 -24.37
CA ALA A 140 -4.30 -4.42 -23.43
C ALA A 140 -3.22 -3.32 -23.45
N LEU A 141 -2.84 -2.81 -24.64
CA LEU A 141 -1.88 -1.70 -24.76
C LEU A 141 -2.39 -0.40 -24.14
N GLY A 142 -3.67 -0.06 -24.35
CA GLY A 142 -4.31 1.08 -23.68
C GLY A 142 -4.26 0.96 -22.16
N ARG A 143 -4.49 -0.22 -21.64
CA ARG A 143 -4.37 -0.51 -20.21
C ARG A 143 -2.94 -0.45 -19.68
N VAL A 144 -1.92 -0.86 -20.49
CA VAL A 144 -0.52 -0.62 -20.12
C VAL A 144 -0.27 0.88 -19.96
N ALA A 145 -0.75 1.70 -20.88
CA ALA A 145 -0.60 3.17 -20.77
C ALA A 145 -1.27 3.72 -19.51
N LEU A 146 -2.50 3.31 -19.21
CA LEU A 146 -3.18 3.64 -17.93
C LEU A 146 -2.32 3.27 -16.73
N GLY A 147 -1.84 2.03 -16.72
CA GLY A 147 -1.02 1.48 -15.65
C GLY A 147 0.26 2.27 -15.39
N VAL A 148 0.93 2.79 -16.44
CA VAL A 148 2.12 3.65 -16.27
C VAL A 148 1.79 4.86 -15.40
N GLY A 149 0.66 5.51 -15.62
CA GLY A 149 0.21 6.63 -14.78
C GLY A 149 -0.03 6.22 -13.33
N VAL A 150 -0.78 5.15 -13.15
CA VAL A 150 -1.14 4.61 -11.82
C VAL A 150 0.09 4.15 -11.03
N GLY A 151 1.01 3.42 -11.67
CA GLY A 151 2.26 2.96 -11.03
C GLY A 151 3.19 4.10 -10.64
N GLY A 152 3.25 5.16 -11.47
CA GLY A 152 4.00 6.37 -11.13
C GLY A 152 3.44 7.07 -9.90
N VAL A 153 2.13 7.26 -9.85
CA VAL A 153 1.46 7.87 -8.69
C VAL A 153 1.59 7.01 -7.44
N ALA A 154 1.59 5.68 -7.58
CA ALA A 154 1.81 4.75 -6.45
C ALA A 154 3.18 4.92 -5.77
N VAL A 155 4.19 5.43 -6.49
CA VAL A 155 5.51 5.77 -5.92
C VAL A 155 5.54 7.23 -5.45
N ILE A 156 5.00 8.16 -6.25
CA ILE A 156 5.07 9.60 -5.98
C ILE A 156 4.22 9.98 -4.76
N ALA A 157 2.99 9.44 -4.64
CA ALA A 157 2.07 9.87 -3.61
C ALA A 157 2.54 9.54 -2.18
N PRO A 158 3.02 8.33 -1.85
CA PRO A 158 3.58 8.06 -0.53
C PRO A 158 4.85 8.88 -0.23
N ALA A 159 5.69 9.11 -1.26
CA ALA A 159 6.89 9.96 -1.11
C ALA A 159 6.49 11.40 -0.77
N TYR A 160 5.58 12.00 -1.53
CA TYR A 160 5.05 13.34 -1.28
C TYR A 160 4.44 13.46 0.12
N CYS A 161 3.58 12.50 0.49
CA CYS A 161 2.94 12.47 1.81
C CYS A 161 3.97 12.39 2.95
N GLY A 162 5.01 11.58 2.79
CA GLY A 162 6.08 11.44 3.78
C GLY A 162 6.96 12.69 3.94
N GLU A 163 7.09 13.50 2.87
CA GLU A 163 7.92 14.71 2.85
C GLU A 163 7.17 15.97 3.29
N THR A 164 5.84 16.02 3.11
CA THR A 164 5.03 17.22 3.37
C THR A 164 4.19 17.13 4.63
N SER A 165 3.98 15.93 5.19
CA SER A 165 3.20 15.77 6.43
C SER A 165 4.07 15.87 7.68
N GLU A 166 3.49 16.40 8.75
CA GLU A 166 4.10 16.39 10.08
C GLU A 166 4.42 14.97 10.54
N VAL A 167 5.48 14.81 11.33
CA VAL A 167 5.91 13.52 11.88
C VAL A 167 4.75 12.79 12.58
N GLY A 168 3.94 13.51 13.36
CA GLY A 168 2.77 12.95 14.05
C GLY A 168 1.59 12.60 13.14
N ALA A 169 1.52 13.14 11.91
CA ALA A 169 0.42 12.90 10.98
C ALA A 169 0.77 11.88 9.87
N ARG A 170 2.03 11.46 9.74
CA ARG A 170 2.46 10.54 8.67
C ARG A 170 1.68 9.23 8.66
N GLY A 171 1.41 8.66 9.84
CA GLY A 171 0.62 7.45 9.96
C GLY A 171 -0.81 7.61 9.46
N SER A 172 -1.48 8.70 9.86
CA SER A 172 -2.86 8.97 9.45
C SER A 172 -2.98 9.34 7.96
N VAL A 173 -1.98 9.99 7.37
CA VAL A 173 -1.93 10.27 5.94
C VAL A 173 -1.71 8.98 5.13
N GLY A 174 -0.83 8.09 5.59
CA GLY A 174 -0.65 6.76 5.00
C GLY A 174 -1.92 5.90 5.08
N ALA A 175 -2.62 5.95 6.22
CA ALA A 175 -3.90 5.32 6.41
C ALA A 175 -4.98 5.85 5.46
N CYS A 176 -5.01 7.17 5.25
CA CYS A 176 -5.90 7.81 4.28
C CYS A 176 -5.64 7.30 2.86
N PHE A 177 -4.38 7.12 2.46
CA PHE A 177 -4.04 6.56 1.15
C PHE A 177 -4.62 5.15 0.97
N GLU A 178 -4.40 4.23 1.91
CA GLU A 178 -4.91 2.85 1.84
C GLU A 178 -6.44 2.78 1.86
N LEU A 179 -7.10 3.57 2.71
CA LEU A 179 -8.57 3.65 2.72
C LEU A 179 -9.10 4.23 1.42
N SER A 180 -8.38 5.17 0.80
CA SER A 180 -8.75 5.73 -0.50
C SER A 180 -8.60 4.72 -1.63
N VAL A 181 -7.63 3.80 -1.57
CA VAL A 181 -7.54 2.66 -2.49
C VAL A 181 -8.80 1.80 -2.39
N CYS A 182 -9.26 1.49 -1.17
CA CYS A 182 -10.51 0.75 -0.98
C CYS A 182 -11.74 1.50 -1.49
N ALA A 183 -11.80 2.82 -1.27
CA ALA A 183 -12.87 3.69 -1.78
C ALA A 183 -12.88 3.72 -3.31
N GLY A 184 -11.70 3.78 -3.95
CA GLY A 184 -11.57 3.68 -5.41
C GLY A 184 -12.10 2.36 -5.96
N MET A 185 -11.75 1.24 -5.32
CA MET A 185 -12.28 -0.08 -5.69
C MET A 185 -13.81 -0.14 -5.55
N ALA A 186 -14.36 0.39 -4.46
CA ALA A 186 -15.80 0.44 -4.22
C ALA A 186 -16.50 1.32 -5.27
N LEU A 187 -15.93 2.47 -5.61
CA LEU A 187 -16.46 3.38 -6.64
C LEU A 187 -16.48 2.71 -8.02
N ALA A 188 -15.40 2.02 -8.41
CA ALA A 188 -15.33 1.28 -9.66
C ALA A 188 -16.38 0.17 -9.71
N ASN A 189 -16.52 -0.62 -8.63
CA ASN A 189 -17.52 -1.67 -8.53
C ASN A 189 -18.95 -1.11 -8.58
N ALA A 190 -19.21 0.00 -7.90
CA ALA A 190 -20.52 0.67 -7.93
C ALA A 190 -20.84 1.19 -9.34
N LEU A 191 -19.88 1.82 -10.02
CA LEU A 191 -20.07 2.30 -11.39
C LEU A 191 -20.42 1.15 -12.34
N THR A 192 -19.71 0.02 -12.24
CA THR A 192 -19.98 -1.15 -13.07
C THR A 192 -21.31 -1.81 -12.74
N TRP A 193 -21.77 -1.75 -11.49
CA TRP A 193 -23.09 -2.25 -11.08
C TRP A 193 -24.23 -1.42 -11.65
N PHE A 194 -24.12 -0.07 -11.60
CA PHE A 194 -25.17 0.82 -12.10
C PHE A 194 -25.10 1.10 -13.61
N SER A 195 -24.08 0.61 -14.32
CA SER A 195 -23.91 0.85 -15.75
C SER A 195 -24.58 -0.23 -16.58
N PRO A 196 -25.63 0.13 -17.37
CA PRO A 196 -26.22 -0.78 -18.34
C PRO A 196 -25.18 -1.25 -19.36
N GLN A 197 -25.33 -2.47 -19.89
CA GLN A 197 -24.40 -3.07 -20.87
C GLN A 197 -24.11 -2.19 -22.11
N LYS A 198 -24.99 -1.25 -22.41
CA LYS A 198 -24.86 -0.28 -23.54
C LYS A 198 -23.87 0.86 -23.29
N THR A 199 -23.35 1.02 -22.06
CA THR A 199 -22.47 2.14 -21.67
C THR A 199 -21.02 1.70 -21.40
N LEU A 200 -20.60 0.56 -21.96
CA LEU A 200 -19.25 0.03 -21.78
C LEU A 200 -18.16 1.07 -22.06
N GLY A 201 -18.32 1.84 -23.16
CA GLY A 201 -17.38 2.90 -23.53
C GLY A 201 -17.25 3.98 -22.46
N LEU A 202 -18.37 4.39 -21.85
CA LEU A 202 -18.35 5.39 -20.78
C LEU A 202 -17.59 4.87 -19.55
N VAL A 203 -17.80 3.62 -19.19
CA VAL A 203 -17.09 2.99 -18.08
C VAL A 203 -15.59 2.90 -18.37
N LEU A 204 -15.19 2.50 -19.57
CA LEU A 204 -13.79 2.42 -19.99
C LEU A 204 -13.10 3.79 -20.08
N PHE A 205 -13.87 4.85 -20.36
CA PHE A 205 -13.35 6.22 -20.41
C PHE A 205 -13.31 6.92 -19.03
N SER A 206 -14.01 6.40 -18.04
CA SER A 206 -14.12 7.02 -16.70
C SER A 206 -12.78 7.24 -15.96
N PRO A 207 -11.70 6.43 -16.14
CA PRO A 207 -10.41 6.75 -15.55
C PRO A 207 -9.81 8.07 -16.05
N ALA A 208 -10.13 8.49 -17.28
CA ALA A 208 -9.70 9.79 -17.80
C ALA A 208 -10.33 10.95 -17.01
N VAL A 209 -11.60 10.83 -16.63
CA VAL A 209 -12.30 11.86 -15.84
C VAL A 209 -11.69 11.97 -14.46
N LEU A 210 -11.47 10.83 -13.79
CA LEU A 210 -10.84 10.80 -12.47
C LEU A 210 -9.39 11.31 -12.54
N GLY A 211 -8.65 10.92 -13.59
CA GLY A 211 -7.28 11.35 -13.84
C GLY A 211 -7.18 12.85 -14.07
N PHE A 212 -8.12 13.45 -14.79
CA PHE A 212 -8.17 14.90 -15.03
C PHE A 212 -8.32 15.68 -13.70
N TRP A 213 -9.27 15.29 -12.85
CA TRP A 213 -9.45 15.93 -11.54
C TRP A 213 -8.26 15.72 -10.61
N SER A 214 -7.71 14.53 -10.60
CA SER A 214 -6.50 14.22 -9.81
C SER A 214 -5.31 15.06 -10.27
N ALA A 215 -5.13 15.21 -11.59
CA ALA A 215 -4.04 16.02 -12.16
C ALA A 215 -4.14 17.49 -11.75
N ILE A 216 -5.33 18.07 -11.75
CA ILE A 216 -5.56 19.46 -11.30
C ILE A 216 -5.11 19.61 -9.83
N VAL A 217 -5.57 18.71 -8.95
CA VAL A 217 -5.22 18.79 -7.52
C VAL A 217 -3.74 18.58 -7.27
N PHE A 218 -3.10 17.65 -7.99
CA PHE A 218 -1.65 17.45 -7.91
C PHE A 218 -0.88 18.68 -8.39
N ALA A 219 -1.31 19.32 -9.49
CA ALA A 219 -0.67 20.54 -9.98
C ALA A 219 -0.82 21.73 -9.02
N MET A 220 -1.94 21.80 -8.30
CA MET A 220 -2.20 22.85 -7.29
C MET A 220 -1.60 22.54 -5.92
N SER A 221 -1.01 21.38 -5.73
CA SER A 221 -0.39 21.01 -4.45
C SER A 221 0.94 21.75 -4.26
N VAL A 222 1.24 22.13 -3.02
CA VAL A 222 2.52 22.72 -2.66
C VAL A 222 3.63 21.71 -2.93
N GLU A 223 4.73 22.15 -3.55
CA GLU A 223 5.84 21.22 -3.85
C GLU A 223 6.59 20.82 -2.57
N SER A 224 7.29 19.69 -2.60
CA SER A 224 8.04 19.18 -1.46
C SER A 224 9.14 20.14 -1.03
N PRO A 225 9.17 20.60 0.25
CA PRO A 225 10.24 21.44 0.76
C PRO A 225 11.64 20.80 0.61
N ARG A 226 11.73 19.48 0.82
CA ARG A 226 12.97 18.71 0.67
C ARG A 226 13.48 18.71 -0.77
N TRP A 227 12.59 18.60 -1.73
CA TRP A 227 12.96 18.63 -3.14
C TRP A 227 13.42 20.01 -3.59
N LEU A 228 12.73 21.08 -3.17
CA LEU A 228 13.13 22.47 -3.45
C LEU A 228 14.50 22.76 -2.87
N PHE A 229 14.75 22.35 -1.63
CA PHE A 229 16.03 22.52 -0.95
C PHE A 229 17.17 21.82 -1.70
N ARG A 230 16.98 20.55 -2.14
CA ARG A 230 17.98 19.82 -2.94
C ARG A 230 18.33 20.50 -4.26
N ARG A 231 17.40 21.26 -4.82
CA ARG A 231 17.62 22.07 -6.02
C ARG A 231 18.31 23.40 -5.76
N GLY A 232 18.64 23.71 -4.53
CA GLY A 232 19.23 24.98 -4.13
C GLY A 232 18.22 26.12 -3.97
N ASP A 233 16.92 25.84 -4.10
CA ASP A 233 15.84 26.81 -3.88
C ASP A 233 15.42 26.81 -2.40
N GLU A 234 16.29 27.37 -1.56
CA GLU A 234 15.99 27.49 -0.13
C GLU A 234 14.80 28.41 0.15
N ASN A 235 14.62 29.47 -0.65
CA ASN A 235 13.50 30.39 -0.48
C ASN A 235 12.18 29.69 -0.82
N GLY A 236 12.14 28.97 -1.93
CA GLY A 236 10.99 28.13 -2.30
C GLY A 236 10.68 27.07 -1.25
N ALA A 237 11.70 26.46 -0.63
CA ALA A 237 11.50 25.49 0.46
C ALA A 237 10.87 26.16 1.70
N ARG A 238 11.33 27.37 2.09
CA ARG A 238 10.72 28.15 3.18
C ARG A 238 9.29 28.56 2.86
N ASP A 239 9.02 28.99 1.64
CA ASP A 239 7.69 29.38 1.22
C ASP A 239 6.74 28.18 1.17
N ALA A 240 7.21 27.02 0.73
CA ALA A 240 6.46 25.77 0.78
C ALA A 240 6.10 25.40 2.24
N LEU A 241 7.03 25.50 3.18
CA LEU A 241 6.76 25.28 4.60
C LEU A 241 5.77 26.30 5.18
N ARG A 242 5.88 27.58 4.83
CA ARG A 242 4.91 28.63 5.22
C ARG A 242 3.54 28.37 4.64
N ALA A 243 3.44 27.95 3.39
CA ALA A 243 2.18 27.57 2.74
C ALA A 243 1.48 26.40 3.44
N THR A 244 2.27 25.55 4.12
CA THR A 244 1.72 24.50 5.00
C THR A 244 1.27 25.03 6.37
N GLY A 245 1.43 26.31 6.66
CA GLY A 245 0.99 26.96 7.91
C GLY A 245 2.01 26.87 9.06
N ALA A 246 3.26 26.51 8.75
CA ALA A 246 4.34 26.55 9.73
C ALA A 246 4.65 27.99 10.14
N ASP A 247 4.85 28.24 11.43
CA ASP A 247 5.35 29.52 11.93
C ASP A 247 6.85 29.71 11.59
N ALA A 248 7.34 30.93 11.64
CA ALA A 248 8.71 31.25 11.23
C ALA A 248 9.78 30.43 12.01
N ALA A 249 9.55 30.18 13.29
CA ALA A 249 10.47 29.40 14.12
C ALA A 249 10.52 27.93 13.69
N THR A 250 9.38 27.34 13.39
CA THR A 250 9.28 25.96 12.90
C THR A 250 9.86 25.82 11.49
N VAL A 251 9.68 26.83 10.62
CA VAL A 251 10.28 26.82 9.28
C VAL A 251 11.81 26.72 9.37
N GLU A 252 12.46 27.53 10.21
CA GLU A 252 13.92 27.49 10.35
C GLU A 252 14.40 26.20 11.06
N GLU A 253 13.62 25.66 12.00
CA GLU A 253 13.92 24.36 12.62
C GLU A 253 13.89 23.23 11.58
N GLU A 254 12.82 23.15 10.75
CA GLU A 254 12.69 22.13 9.71
C GLU A 254 13.74 22.27 8.60
N ILE A 255 14.08 23.50 8.18
CA ILE A 255 15.17 23.75 7.23
C ILE A 255 16.51 23.31 7.83
N GLY A 256 16.75 23.59 9.11
CA GLY A 256 17.94 23.11 9.83
C GLY A 256 18.02 21.58 9.91
N GLU A 257 16.91 20.91 10.14
CA GLU A 257 16.84 19.44 10.12
C GLU A 257 17.12 18.86 8.72
N ILE A 258 16.53 19.43 7.65
CA ILE A 258 16.79 19.03 6.27
C ILE A 258 18.27 19.20 5.94
N LEU A 259 18.87 20.33 6.29
CA LEU A 259 20.28 20.62 6.05
C LEU A 259 21.20 19.65 6.80
N ALA A 260 20.89 19.34 8.06
CA ALA A 260 21.66 18.40 8.86
C ALA A 260 21.60 16.98 8.28
N GLU A 261 20.40 16.56 7.81
CA GLU A 261 20.18 15.26 7.18
C GLU A 261 20.94 15.14 5.85
N GLU A 262 20.85 16.15 4.97
CA GLU A 262 21.56 16.17 3.67
C GLU A 262 23.09 16.16 3.85
N ARG A 263 23.62 16.91 4.82
CA ARG A 263 25.04 16.86 5.17
C ARG A 263 25.49 15.50 5.69
N ALA A 264 24.67 14.88 6.53
CA ALA A 264 24.97 13.54 7.07
C ALA A 264 24.98 12.46 5.98
N LEU A 265 24.18 12.65 4.92
CA LEU A 265 24.11 11.74 3.78
C LEU A 265 25.20 11.99 2.73
N GLY A 266 25.96 13.09 2.84
CA GLY A 266 26.96 13.50 1.85
C GLY A 266 26.33 13.80 0.47
N ILE A 267 25.05 14.15 0.42
CA ILE A 267 24.35 14.52 -0.80
C ILE A 267 24.63 15.99 -1.07
N GLY A 268 25.39 16.27 -2.14
CA GLY A 268 25.60 17.62 -2.64
C GLY A 268 24.31 18.15 -3.28
N PHE A 269 24.22 19.47 -3.42
CA PHE A 269 23.15 20.10 -4.18
C PHE A 269 23.18 19.59 -5.62
N ASP A 270 22.08 18.99 -6.09
CA ASP A 270 21.87 18.70 -7.51
C ASP A 270 21.67 20.03 -8.23
N GLY A 271 22.78 20.64 -8.66
CA GLY A 271 22.78 21.84 -9.49
C GLY A 271 22.00 21.55 -10.77
N GLY A 272 20.74 22.01 -10.79
CA GLY A 272 19.76 21.69 -11.80
C GLY A 272 20.25 21.95 -13.22
N ALA A 273 20.53 20.89 -13.94
CA ALA A 273 20.57 20.88 -15.39
C ALA A 273 19.22 20.40 -15.88
N GLY A 274 18.36 21.33 -16.22
CA GLY A 274 17.08 21.09 -16.90
C GLY A 274 17.26 20.85 -18.40
N ASP A 275 18.18 20.01 -18.83
CA ASP A 275 18.31 19.63 -20.23
C ASP A 275 17.56 18.32 -20.49
N ASP A 276 16.67 18.32 -21.48
CA ASP A 276 15.89 17.14 -21.91
C ASP A 276 16.80 15.94 -22.27
N ALA A 277 18.01 16.18 -22.76
CA ALA A 277 19.03 15.15 -22.97
C ALA A 277 19.49 14.51 -21.63
N GLY A 278 19.40 15.23 -20.53
CA GLY A 278 19.69 14.73 -19.17
C GLY A 278 18.62 13.81 -18.61
N PHE A 279 17.35 13.90 -19.05
CA PHE A 279 16.28 13.07 -18.52
C PHE A 279 16.53 11.57 -18.73
N TRP A 280 16.80 11.14 -19.94
CA TRP A 280 17.06 9.72 -20.23
C TRP A 280 18.32 9.20 -19.56
N ARG A 281 19.35 10.01 -19.50
CA ARG A 281 20.58 9.69 -18.76
C ARG A 281 20.30 9.59 -17.26
N SER A 282 19.62 10.57 -16.70
CA SER A 282 19.19 10.56 -15.30
C SER A 282 18.22 9.41 -15.01
N PHE A 283 17.33 9.06 -15.93
CA PHE A 283 16.44 7.91 -15.83
C PHE A 283 17.23 6.60 -15.75
N VAL A 284 18.16 6.38 -16.66
CA VAL A 284 18.98 5.16 -16.70
C VAL A 284 19.90 5.11 -15.47
N GLU A 285 20.61 6.18 -15.17
CA GLU A 285 21.49 6.27 -14.01
C GLU A 285 20.73 6.10 -12.69
N SER A 286 19.59 6.73 -12.55
CA SER A 286 18.77 6.63 -11.34
C SER A 286 18.07 5.28 -11.20
N THR A 287 17.70 4.64 -12.30
CA THR A 287 17.02 3.34 -12.29
C THR A 287 18.05 2.22 -12.17
N VAL A 288 19.01 2.16 -13.08
CA VAL A 288 20.03 1.09 -13.10
C VAL A 288 21.06 1.30 -12.00
N GLY A 289 21.57 2.53 -11.85
CA GLY A 289 22.53 2.90 -10.80
C GLY A 289 21.93 2.74 -9.41
N GLY A 290 20.71 3.26 -9.18
CA GLY A 290 20.01 3.13 -7.91
C GLY A 290 19.65 1.69 -7.54
N VAL A 291 19.24 0.87 -8.52
CA VAL A 291 19.02 -0.56 -8.32
C VAL A 291 20.34 -1.27 -8.02
N ARG A 292 21.39 -0.96 -8.76
CA ARG A 292 22.72 -1.53 -8.53
C ARG A 292 23.27 -1.15 -7.15
N GLU A 293 23.12 0.10 -6.73
CA GLU A 293 23.51 0.57 -5.39
C GLU A 293 22.71 -0.14 -4.30
N ALA A 294 21.40 -0.21 -4.43
CA ALA A 294 20.51 -0.92 -3.50
C ALA A 294 20.85 -2.42 -3.41
N MET A 295 21.25 -3.04 -4.52
CA MET A 295 21.57 -4.47 -4.60
C MET A 295 23.02 -4.80 -4.24
N SER A 296 23.95 -3.86 -4.22
CA SER A 296 25.38 -4.11 -4.00
C SER A 296 25.90 -3.70 -2.62
N GLY A 297 25.18 -2.83 -1.90
CA GLY A 297 25.59 -2.28 -0.62
C GLY A 297 25.13 -3.07 0.61
N ASP A 298 25.31 -2.47 1.77
CA ASP A 298 24.85 -2.95 3.08
C ASP A 298 23.35 -3.23 3.13
N GLU A 299 22.55 -2.63 2.25
CA GLU A 299 21.11 -2.77 2.18
C GLU A 299 20.62 -3.97 1.35
N ARG A 300 21.54 -4.68 0.70
CA ARG A 300 21.24 -5.83 -0.16
C ARG A 300 20.28 -6.84 0.49
N ARG A 301 20.41 -7.04 1.81
CA ARG A 301 19.55 -7.97 2.55
C ARG A 301 18.14 -7.40 2.71
N ALA A 302 18.01 -6.15 3.13
CA ALA A 302 16.74 -5.46 3.27
C ALA A 302 15.98 -5.44 1.93
N VAL A 303 16.69 -5.15 0.82
CA VAL A 303 16.12 -5.18 -0.53
C VAL A 303 15.61 -6.57 -0.89
N ARG A 304 16.41 -7.63 -0.68
CA ARG A 304 15.97 -9.01 -0.98
C ARG A 304 14.74 -9.43 -0.17
N LEU A 305 14.68 -9.06 1.12
CA LEU A 305 13.52 -9.33 1.96
C LEU A 305 12.28 -8.57 1.46
N ALA A 306 12.42 -7.29 1.14
CA ALA A 306 11.32 -6.48 0.63
C ALA A 306 10.81 -6.98 -0.73
N LEU A 307 11.71 -7.42 -1.63
CA LEU A 307 11.33 -8.03 -2.91
C LEU A 307 10.57 -9.36 -2.72
N ALA A 308 11.06 -10.23 -1.83
CA ALA A 308 10.38 -11.48 -1.52
C ALA A 308 8.99 -11.20 -0.91
N MET A 309 8.88 -10.23 0.01
CA MET A 309 7.61 -9.79 0.55
C MET A 309 6.67 -9.25 -0.53
N ALA A 310 7.16 -8.47 -1.50
CA ALA A 310 6.36 -7.95 -2.62
C ALA A 310 5.80 -9.09 -3.49
N VAL A 311 6.64 -10.09 -3.81
CA VAL A 311 6.20 -11.29 -4.55
C VAL A 311 5.13 -12.05 -3.76
N LEU A 312 5.39 -12.36 -2.50
CA LEU A 312 4.46 -13.11 -1.65
C LEU A 312 3.14 -12.35 -1.46
N ASN A 313 3.19 -11.02 -1.28
CA ASN A 313 2.00 -10.17 -1.15
C ASN A 313 1.04 -10.33 -2.35
N GLN A 314 1.56 -10.31 -3.56
CA GLN A 314 0.74 -10.38 -4.76
C GLN A 314 0.39 -11.81 -5.18
N MET A 315 1.28 -12.76 -4.94
CA MET A 315 1.04 -14.16 -5.25
C MET A 315 0.03 -14.85 -4.30
N CYS A 316 -0.44 -14.17 -3.23
CA CYS A 316 -1.60 -14.58 -2.44
C CYS A 316 -2.94 -14.39 -3.17
N ALA A 317 -2.97 -13.85 -4.38
CA ALA A 317 -4.16 -13.60 -5.23
C ALA A 317 -5.21 -12.64 -4.66
N SER A 318 -4.85 -11.75 -3.73
CA SER A 318 -5.84 -10.83 -3.13
C SER A 318 -6.52 -9.91 -4.16
N THR A 319 -5.76 -9.40 -5.11
CA THR A 319 -6.30 -8.59 -6.22
C THR A 319 -6.97 -9.43 -7.29
N SER A 320 -6.47 -10.65 -7.56
CA SER A 320 -7.09 -11.56 -8.52
C SER A 320 -8.48 -11.99 -8.07
N VAL A 321 -8.69 -12.24 -6.77
CA VAL A 321 -10.03 -12.54 -6.21
C VAL A 321 -11.00 -11.37 -6.44
N ILE A 322 -10.56 -10.12 -6.31
CA ILE A 322 -11.40 -8.94 -6.58
C ILE A 322 -11.68 -8.82 -8.09
N ASN A 323 -10.63 -8.95 -8.93
CA ASN A 323 -10.76 -8.77 -10.38
C ASN A 323 -11.60 -9.87 -11.05
N TYR A 324 -11.57 -11.07 -10.53
CA TYR A 324 -12.30 -12.22 -11.12
C TYR A 324 -13.48 -12.70 -10.28
N GLY A 325 -13.81 -12.02 -9.18
CA GLY A 325 -14.89 -12.40 -8.27
C GLY A 325 -16.20 -12.64 -9.00
N SER A 326 -16.67 -11.68 -9.79
CA SER A 326 -17.91 -11.81 -10.58
C SER A 326 -17.87 -13.00 -11.53
N SER A 327 -16.73 -13.24 -12.20
CA SER A 327 -16.57 -14.38 -13.12
C SER A 327 -16.55 -15.73 -12.39
N VAL A 328 -15.96 -15.81 -11.19
CA VAL A 328 -15.92 -17.01 -10.35
C VAL A 328 -17.32 -17.39 -9.89
N PHE A 329 -18.08 -16.42 -9.35
CA PHE A 329 -19.45 -16.69 -8.89
C PHE A 329 -20.40 -17.03 -10.04
N ARG A 330 -20.26 -16.39 -11.20
CA ARG A 330 -21.04 -16.73 -12.40
C ARG A 330 -20.79 -18.17 -12.85
N ARG A 331 -19.54 -18.63 -12.87
CA ARG A 331 -19.21 -20.02 -13.20
C ARG A 331 -19.82 -20.98 -12.18
N LEU A 332 -19.65 -20.69 -10.89
CA LEU A 332 -20.19 -21.52 -9.82
C LEU A 332 -21.72 -21.67 -9.91
N ALA A 333 -22.44 -20.59 -10.23
CA ALA A 333 -23.88 -20.60 -10.41
C ALA A 333 -24.31 -21.42 -11.65
N ASN A 334 -23.59 -21.27 -12.77
CA ASN A 334 -23.85 -22.06 -13.99
C ASN A 334 -23.63 -23.57 -13.76
N ASP A 335 -22.55 -23.93 -13.04
CA ASP A 335 -22.23 -25.32 -12.71
C ASP A 335 -23.24 -25.93 -11.71
N ALA A 336 -23.91 -25.11 -10.90
CA ALA A 336 -24.93 -25.52 -9.95
C ALA A 336 -26.34 -25.62 -10.57
N SER A 337 -26.49 -25.43 -11.90
CA SER A 337 -27.80 -25.40 -12.60
C SER A 337 -28.79 -24.36 -12.03
N ALA A 338 -28.26 -23.38 -11.31
CA ALA A 338 -29.01 -22.21 -10.87
C ALA A 338 -29.33 -21.33 -12.10
N SER A 339 -30.59 -20.91 -12.23
CA SER A 339 -31.03 -20.01 -13.30
C SER A 339 -30.06 -18.86 -13.50
N ASN A 340 -29.85 -18.40 -14.74
CA ASN A 340 -29.00 -17.27 -15.10
C ASN A 340 -29.26 -16.08 -14.15
N GLY A 341 -28.49 -16.04 -13.05
CA GLY A 341 -28.56 -14.93 -12.11
C GLY A 341 -28.16 -13.64 -12.81
N ASP A 342 -28.84 -12.56 -12.45
CA ASP A 342 -28.53 -11.24 -12.96
C ASP A 342 -27.07 -10.92 -12.68
N MET A 343 -26.38 -10.32 -13.66
CA MET A 343 -24.97 -9.89 -13.51
C MET A 343 -24.77 -8.98 -12.29
N ASP A 344 -25.81 -8.28 -11.90
CA ASP A 344 -25.83 -7.40 -10.73
C ASP A 344 -25.59 -8.14 -9.41
N VAL A 345 -26.08 -9.38 -9.29
CA VAL A 345 -25.87 -10.23 -8.10
C VAL A 345 -24.40 -10.63 -7.95
N TYR A 346 -23.70 -10.95 -9.04
CA TYR A 346 -22.28 -11.33 -8.98
C TYR A 346 -21.37 -10.14 -8.68
N ASN A 347 -21.71 -8.95 -9.19
CA ASN A 347 -21.03 -7.71 -8.84
C ASN A 347 -21.28 -7.33 -7.37
N MET A 348 -22.47 -7.61 -6.84
CA MET A 348 -22.77 -7.45 -5.42
C MET A 348 -21.87 -8.33 -4.54
N TYR A 349 -21.64 -9.60 -4.88
CA TYR A 349 -20.71 -10.45 -4.12
C TYR A 349 -19.28 -9.90 -4.13
N THR A 350 -18.83 -9.37 -5.26
CA THR A 350 -17.53 -8.67 -5.34
C THR A 350 -17.52 -7.42 -4.48
N GLY A 351 -18.63 -6.67 -4.43
CA GLY A 351 -18.80 -5.53 -3.53
C GLY A 351 -18.68 -5.90 -2.04
N VAL A 352 -19.26 -7.05 -1.63
CA VAL A 352 -19.11 -7.56 -0.27
C VAL A 352 -17.65 -7.89 0.05
N ILE A 353 -16.91 -8.48 -0.89
CA ILE A 353 -15.47 -8.76 -0.73
C ILE A 353 -14.68 -7.46 -0.57
N ILE A 354 -14.98 -6.42 -1.36
CA ILE A 354 -14.35 -5.09 -1.25
C ILE A 354 -14.68 -4.44 0.10
N LEU A 355 -15.91 -4.60 0.60
CA LEU A 355 -16.28 -4.13 1.94
C LEU A 355 -15.46 -4.83 3.03
N CYS A 356 -15.30 -6.16 2.96
CA CYS A 356 -14.43 -6.90 3.87
C CYS A 356 -12.98 -6.42 3.81
N LYS A 357 -12.47 -6.09 2.60
CA LYS A 357 -11.14 -5.47 2.43
C LYS A 357 -11.06 -4.14 3.17
N THR A 358 -12.04 -3.28 3.01
CA THR A 358 -12.08 -1.95 3.67
C THR A 358 -12.08 -2.09 5.20
N VAL A 359 -12.89 -3.01 5.74
CA VAL A 359 -12.92 -3.31 7.18
C VAL A 359 -11.56 -3.84 7.66
N GLY A 360 -10.93 -4.73 6.88
CA GLY A 360 -9.60 -5.26 7.19
C GLY A 360 -8.52 -4.18 7.24
N VAL A 361 -8.49 -3.27 6.26
CA VAL A 361 -7.57 -2.12 6.25
C VAL A 361 -7.81 -1.21 7.46
N ALA A 362 -9.06 -0.89 7.77
CA ALA A 362 -9.39 -0.08 8.94
C ALA A 362 -8.96 -0.76 10.26
N ALA A 363 -9.15 -2.06 10.38
CA ALA A 363 -8.68 -2.85 11.52
C ALA A 363 -7.14 -2.83 11.64
N SER A 364 -6.43 -2.97 10.51
CA SER A 364 -4.95 -2.90 10.48
C SER A 364 -4.43 -1.58 11.04
N ILE A 365 -5.03 -0.45 10.63
CA ILE A 365 -4.64 0.88 11.12
C ILE A 365 -4.74 0.97 12.65
N ALA A 366 -5.76 0.36 13.23
CA ALA A 366 -5.95 0.34 14.69
C ALA A 366 -4.99 -0.62 15.42
N MET A 367 -4.53 -1.68 14.75
CA MET A 367 -3.79 -2.77 15.38
C MET A 367 -2.28 -2.71 15.14
N VAL A 368 -1.80 -2.09 14.06
CA VAL A 368 -0.40 -2.14 13.64
C VAL A 368 0.58 -1.62 14.69
N ASP A 369 0.21 -0.60 15.46
CA ASP A 369 1.06 -0.01 16.50
C ASP A 369 0.87 -0.67 17.87
N SER A 370 -0.25 -1.35 18.11
CA SER A 370 -0.56 -2.02 19.38
C SER A 370 -0.10 -3.47 19.42
N VAL A 371 -0.34 -4.22 18.35
CA VAL A 371 -0.01 -5.66 18.24
C VAL A 371 1.42 -5.89 17.78
N GLY A 372 1.93 -5.00 16.92
CA GLY A 372 3.23 -5.15 16.26
C GLY A 372 3.11 -5.68 14.83
N ARG A 373 4.20 -5.50 14.06
CA ARG A 373 4.20 -5.82 12.61
C ARG A 373 4.27 -7.33 12.37
N ARG A 374 5.18 -8.01 13.06
CA ARG A 374 5.43 -9.44 12.86
C ARG A 374 4.27 -10.34 13.30
N PRO A 375 3.70 -10.21 14.51
CA PRO A 375 2.53 -11.00 14.90
C PRO A 375 1.35 -10.81 13.95
N LEU A 376 1.10 -9.57 13.54
CA LEU A 376 0.00 -9.25 12.62
C LEU A 376 0.18 -9.92 11.25
N LEU A 377 1.42 -9.93 10.71
CA LEU A 377 1.74 -10.64 9.47
C LEU A 377 1.58 -12.17 9.62
N LEU A 378 2.05 -12.76 10.73
CA LEU A 378 1.96 -14.20 10.97
C LEU A 378 0.51 -14.68 11.06
N PHE A 379 -0.28 -14.05 11.93
CA PHE A 379 -1.69 -14.44 12.10
C PHE A 379 -2.51 -14.16 10.85
N GLY A 380 -2.30 -13.01 10.22
CA GLY A 380 -3.07 -12.64 9.04
C GLY A 380 -2.76 -13.51 7.82
N SER A 381 -1.49 -13.86 7.55
CA SER A 381 -1.16 -14.75 6.44
C SER A 381 -1.66 -16.18 6.67
N ALA A 382 -1.56 -16.71 7.89
CA ALA A 382 -2.11 -18.02 8.23
C ALA A 382 -3.64 -18.03 8.08
N ALA A 383 -4.35 -17.04 8.67
CA ALA A 383 -5.80 -16.92 8.56
C ALA A 383 -6.26 -16.75 7.11
N SER A 384 -5.49 -16.04 6.28
CA SER A 384 -5.72 -15.92 4.83
C SER A 384 -5.68 -17.28 4.14
N GLY A 385 -4.69 -18.12 4.47
CA GLY A 385 -4.59 -19.48 3.95
C GLY A 385 -5.81 -20.33 4.33
N PHE A 386 -6.26 -20.28 5.58
CA PHE A 386 -7.47 -20.97 6.03
C PHE A 386 -8.72 -20.46 5.33
N GLY A 387 -8.86 -19.14 5.12
CA GLY A 387 -9.98 -18.56 4.35
C GLY A 387 -10.05 -19.13 2.93
N LEU A 388 -8.91 -19.29 2.25
CA LEU A 388 -8.83 -19.89 0.93
C LEU A 388 -9.15 -21.40 0.94
N CYS A 389 -8.79 -22.14 2.01
CA CYS A 389 -9.21 -23.54 2.17
C CYS A 389 -10.74 -23.65 2.29
N VAL A 390 -11.37 -22.73 3.03
CA VAL A 390 -12.86 -22.68 3.12
C VAL A 390 -13.47 -22.32 1.77
N ALA A 391 -12.88 -21.38 1.02
CA ALA A 391 -13.33 -21.03 -0.33
C ALA A 391 -13.20 -22.22 -1.29
N CYS A 392 -12.12 -22.99 -1.19
CA CYS A 392 -11.93 -24.24 -1.94
C CYS A 392 -13.04 -25.25 -1.66
N PHE A 393 -13.32 -25.50 -0.38
CA PHE A 393 -14.42 -26.40 0.01
C PHE A 393 -15.76 -25.91 -0.55
N GLY A 394 -16.08 -24.62 -0.38
CA GLY A 394 -17.31 -24.03 -0.90
C GLY A 394 -17.45 -24.18 -2.41
N TYR A 395 -16.37 -23.92 -3.16
CA TYR A 395 -16.35 -24.04 -4.62
C TYR A 395 -16.51 -25.50 -5.07
N ALA A 396 -15.83 -26.45 -4.42
CA ALA A 396 -15.94 -27.86 -4.70
C ALA A 396 -17.38 -28.41 -4.39
N ALA A 397 -17.98 -27.92 -3.30
CA ALA A 397 -19.34 -28.23 -2.92
C ALA A 397 -20.42 -27.50 -3.74
N LYS A 398 -20.01 -26.67 -4.74
CA LYS A 398 -20.89 -25.82 -5.56
C LYS A 398 -21.78 -24.89 -4.73
N SER A 399 -21.30 -24.44 -3.60
CA SER A 399 -22.01 -23.55 -2.66
C SER A 399 -21.49 -22.12 -2.77
N VAL A 400 -22.32 -21.21 -3.30
CA VAL A 400 -22.03 -19.77 -3.37
C VAL A 400 -21.76 -19.19 -1.98
N GLY A 401 -22.57 -19.57 -0.98
CA GLY A 401 -22.45 -19.05 0.39
C GLY A 401 -21.11 -19.39 1.05
N TRP A 402 -20.68 -20.65 1.00
CA TRP A 402 -19.39 -21.07 1.56
C TRP A 402 -18.21 -20.49 0.80
N THR A 403 -18.31 -20.38 -0.54
CA THR A 403 -17.27 -19.75 -1.36
C THR A 403 -17.13 -18.27 -1.01
N LEU A 404 -18.24 -17.54 -0.91
CA LEU A 404 -18.24 -16.12 -0.54
C LEU A 404 -17.69 -15.93 0.88
N PHE A 405 -18.13 -16.74 1.84
CA PHE A 405 -17.64 -16.68 3.22
C PHE A 405 -16.12 -16.88 3.29
N GLY A 406 -15.60 -17.91 2.59
CA GLY A 406 -14.16 -18.19 2.55
C GLY A 406 -13.36 -17.05 1.92
N LEU A 407 -13.84 -16.47 0.81
CA LEU A 407 -13.19 -15.33 0.15
C LEU A 407 -13.26 -14.05 0.99
N CYS A 408 -14.36 -13.81 1.70
CA CYS A 408 -14.48 -12.70 2.64
C CYS A 408 -13.52 -12.86 3.83
N ALA A 409 -13.43 -14.06 4.42
CA ALA A 409 -12.49 -14.37 5.50
C ALA A 409 -11.04 -14.20 5.04
N PHE A 410 -10.70 -14.70 3.85
CA PHE A 410 -9.40 -14.53 3.23
C PHE A 410 -9.03 -13.05 3.08
N ILE A 411 -9.89 -12.25 2.44
CA ILE A 411 -9.57 -10.86 2.12
C ILE A 411 -9.54 -9.98 3.37
N LEU A 412 -10.38 -10.27 4.36
CA LEU A 412 -10.38 -9.59 5.66
C LEU A 412 -9.05 -9.81 6.39
N ALA A 413 -8.62 -11.08 6.51
CA ALA A 413 -7.37 -11.45 7.16
C ALA A 413 -6.15 -10.89 6.42
N PHE A 414 -6.12 -10.98 5.09
CA PHE A 414 -5.06 -10.42 4.26
C PHE A 414 -4.96 -8.90 4.39
N SER A 415 -6.09 -8.21 4.38
CA SER A 415 -6.13 -6.75 4.40
C SER A 415 -5.83 -6.17 5.78
N SER A 416 -6.20 -6.89 6.84
CA SER A 416 -5.84 -6.50 8.22
C SER A 416 -4.36 -6.71 8.55
N SER A 417 -3.60 -7.39 7.70
CA SER A 417 -2.21 -7.75 7.92
C SER A 417 -1.32 -7.39 6.74
N PHE A 418 -1.19 -8.30 5.78
CA PHE A 418 -0.19 -8.24 4.73
C PHE A 418 -0.32 -7.00 3.84
N ALA A 419 -1.53 -6.59 3.49
CA ALA A 419 -1.76 -5.44 2.61
C ALA A 419 -1.25 -4.13 3.22
N SER A 420 -1.59 -3.86 4.48
CA SER A 420 -1.27 -2.59 5.15
C SER A 420 0.12 -2.61 5.77
N VAL A 421 0.49 -3.71 6.47
CA VAL A 421 1.77 -3.81 7.18
C VAL A 421 2.96 -3.83 6.21
N PHE A 422 2.76 -4.36 5.00
CA PHE A 422 3.80 -4.39 3.96
C PHE A 422 4.43 -3.01 3.70
N TRP A 423 3.61 -1.99 3.49
CA TRP A 423 4.09 -0.64 3.21
C TRP A 423 4.81 0.00 4.40
N VAL A 424 4.30 -0.24 5.61
CA VAL A 424 4.94 0.22 6.84
C VAL A 424 6.32 -0.42 6.97
N LEU A 425 6.41 -1.75 6.85
CA LEU A 425 7.66 -2.48 6.95
C LEU A 425 8.66 -2.05 5.88
N VAL A 426 8.25 -1.95 4.61
CA VAL A 426 9.11 -1.48 3.50
C VAL A 426 9.67 -0.09 3.80
N SER A 427 8.88 0.80 4.40
CA SER A 427 9.35 2.14 4.77
C SER A 427 10.37 2.17 5.90
N GLU A 428 10.34 1.16 6.79
CA GLU A 428 11.23 1.00 7.95
C GLU A 428 12.54 0.28 7.62
N LEU A 429 12.57 -0.53 6.55
CA LEU A 429 13.73 -1.34 6.18
C LEU A 429 14.88 -0.55 5.54
N PHE A 430 14.59 0.56 4.85
CA PHE A 430 15.58 1.25 4.02
C PHE A 430 16.12 2.52 4.67
N SER A 431 17.44 2.75 4.49
CA SER A 431 18.05 4.04 4.82
C SER A 431 17.54 5.13 3.88
N MET A 432 17.61 6.38 4.33
CA MET A 432 17.15 7.54 3.55
C MET A 432 17.86 7.66 2.20
N ARG A 433 19.10 7.17 2.09
CA ARG A 433 19.90 7.22 0.85
C ARG A 433 19.34 6.32 -0.25
N ALA A 434 19.06 5.06 0.07
CA ALA A 434 18.58 4.07 -0.92
C ALA A 434 17.05 4.04 -1.04
N LYS A 435 16.32 4.67 -0.13
CA LYS A 435 14.86 4.55 0.04
C LYS A 435 14.08 4.77 -1.26
N SER A 436 14.39 5.81 -2.02
CA SER A 436 13.66 6.14 -3.25
C SER A 436 13.80 5.06 -4.33
N SER A 437 15.03 4.60 -4.58
CA SER A 437 15.31 3.57 -5.59
C SER A 437 14.82 2.19 -5.15
N ALA A 438 14.97 1.87 -3.86
CA ALA A 438 14.50 0.62 -3.30
C ALA A 438 12.96 0.53 -3.33
N ILE A 439 12.24 1.60 -2.96
CA ILE A 439 10.77 1.63 -3.03
C ILE A 439 10.29 1.50 -4.47
N ALA A 440 10.93 2.16 -5.44
CA ALA A 440 10.57 2.02 -6.86
C ALA A 440 10.74 0.57 -7.34
N LEU A 441 11.85 -0.09 -7.00
CA LEU A 441 12.12 -1.48 -7.33
C LEU A 441 11.11 -2.44 -6.67
N VAL A 442 10.82 -2.24 -5.40
CA VAL A 442 9.84 -3.03 -4.64
C VAL A 442 8.44 -2.86 -5.22
N THR A 443 8.04 -1.63 -5.54
CA THR A 443 6.75 -1.32 -6.16
C THR A 443 6.64 -1.93 -7.56
N ALA A 444 7.69 -1.84 -8.37
CA ALA A 444 7.71 -2.47 -9.69
C ALA A 444 7.58 -4.00 -9.58
N THR A 445 8.28 -4.62 -8.62
CA THR A 445 8.19 -6.06 -8.35
C THR A 445 6.80 -6.45 -7.87
N LEU A 446 6.17 -5.63 -7.01
CA LEU A 446 4.80 -5.82 -6.55
C LEU A 446 3.82 -5.84 -7.74
N PHE A 447 3.89 -4.84 -8.60
CA PHE A 447 3.02 -4.78 -9.79
C PHE A 447 3.31 -5.92 -10.78
N ALA A 448 4.58 -6.27 -11.04
CA ALA A 448 4.95 -7.37 -11.92
C ALA A 448 4.43 -8.72 -11.40
N SER A 449 4.60 -8.98 -10.10
CA SER A 449 4.09 -10.20 -9.46
C SER A 449 2.56 -10.24 -9.46
N GLY A 450 1.90 -9.09 -9.27
CA GLY A 450 0.46 -8.97 -9.37
C GLY A 450 -0.04 -9.21 -10.79
N ALA A 451 0.67 -8.72 -11.81
CA ALA A 451 0.37 -9.01 -13.21
C ALA A 451 0.47 -10.51 -13.51
N LEU A 452 1.50 -11.16 -12.99
CA LEU A 452 1.66 -12.61 -13.13
C LEU A 452 0.50 -13.37 -12.50
N SER A 453 0.14 -13.03 -11.24
CA SER A 453 -1.00 -13.64 -10.54
C SER A 453 -2.31 -13.47 -11.31
N ASP A 454 -2.60 -12.24 -11.78
CA ASP A 454 -3.81 -11.97 -12.56
C ASP A 454 -3.82 -12.67 -13.92
N SER A 455 -2.65 -12.85 -14.58
CA SER A 455 -2.55 -13.54 -15.85
C SER A 455 -2.89 -15.02 -15.76
N ILE A 456 -2.42 -15.69 -14.71
CA ILE A 456 -2.55 -17.14 -14.56
C ILE A 456 -3.88 -17.56 -13.93
N PHE A 457 -4.49 -16.69 -13.12
CA PHE A 457 -5.71 -17.02 -12.37
C PHE A 457 -6.86 -17.54 -13.23
N PRO A 458 -7.24 -16.90 -14.38
CA PRO A 458 -8.34 -17.40 -15.20
C PRO A 458 -8.08 -18.78 -15.81
N SER A 459 -6.84 -19.05 -16.17
CA SER A 459 -6.45 -20.37 -16.68
C SER A 459 -6.49 -21.43 -15.59
N MET A 460 -6.00 -21.11 -14.39
CA MET A 460 -6.06 -22.03 -13.23
C MET A 460 -7.48 -22.37 -12.86
N ILE A 461 -8.37 -21.37 -12.68
CA ILE A 461 -9.75 -21.62 -12.31
C ILE A 461 -10.52 -22.41 -13.38
N SER A 462 -10.10 -22.31 -14.66
CA SER A 462 -10.71 -23.09 -15.75
C SER A 462 -10.20 -24.52 -15.83
N THR A 463 -8.95 -24.80 -15.44
CA THR A 463 -8.32 -26.13 -15.57
C THR A 463 -8.43 -26.95 -14.30
N ILE A 464 -8.15 -26.37 -13.15
CA ILE A 464 -8.10 -27.09 -11.87
C ILE A 464 -9.24 -26.70 -10.89
N GLY A 465 -10.13 -25.77 -11.31
CA GLY A 465 -11.32 -25.40 -10.54
C GLY A 465 -11.00 -25.00 -9.08
N ALA A 466 -11.58 -25.71 -8.12
CA ALA A 466 -11.36 -25.50 -6.68
C ALA A 466 -9.87 -25.58 -6.28
N GLY A 467 -9.07 -26.38 -6.97
CA GLY A 467 -7.62 -26.52 -6.73
C GLY A 467 -6.86 -25.20 -6.84
N THR A 468 -7.41 -24.23 -7.57
CA THR A 468 -6.82 -22.87 -7.65
C THR A 468 -6.68 -22.25 -6.27
N PHE A 469 -7.70 -22.36 -5.43
CA PHE A 469 -7.66 -21.81 -4.07
C PHE A 469 -6.65 -22.53 -3.18
N VAL A 470 -6.44 -23.85 -3.40
CA VAL A 470 -5.40 -24.61 -2.68
C VAL A 470 -4.00 -24.09 -3.01
N VAL A 471 -3.70 -23.84 -4.29
CA VAL A 471 -2.40 -23.31 -4.70
C VAL A 471 -2.12 -21.97 -4.01
N TYR A 472 -3.08 -21.06 -4.00
CA TYR A 472 -2.92 -19.76 -3.33
C TYR A 472 -2.90 -19.89 -1.79
N ALA A 473 -3.61 -20.86 -1.21
CA ALA A 473 -3.51 -21.16 0.22
C ALA A 473 -2.09 -21.62 0.60
N ILE A 474 -1.46 -22.45 -0.23
CA ILE A 474 -0.05 -22.86 -0.04
C ILE A 474 0.87 -21.64 -0.05
N VAL A 475 0.67 -20.68 -0.95
CA VAL A 475 1.44 -19.43 -0.97
C VAL A 475 1.22 -18.63 0.32
N CYS A 476 0.00 -18.55 0.85
CA CYS A 476 -0.27 -17.87 2.12
C CYS A 476 0.47 -18.55 3.30
N PHE A 477 0.48 -19.87 3.38
CA PHE A 477 1.23 -20.60 4.41
C PHE A 477 2.75 -20.49 4.21
N ALA A 478 3.23 -20.49 2.96
CA ALA A 478 4.63 -20.20 2.65
C ALA A 478 5.00 -18.77 3.10
N SER A 479 4.09 -17.79 2.92
CA SER A 479 4.28 -16.42 3.42
C SER A 479 4.36 -16.38 4.95
N THR A 480 3.53 -17.16 5.66
CA THR A 480 3.61 -17.31 7.12
C THR A 480 4.97 -17.84 7.54
N THR A 481 5.44 -18.90 6.88
CA THR A 481 6.75 -19.50 7.13
C THR A 481 7.89 -18.50 6.85
N PHE A 482 7.79 -17.77 5.74
CA PHE A 482 8.79 -16.74 5.40
C PHE A 482 8.85 -15.64 6.45
N VAL A 483 7.70 -15.12 6.89
CA VAL A 483 7.63 -14.10 7.94
C VAL A 483 8.21 -14.63 9.25
N TYR A 484 7.88 -15.86 9.62
CA TYR A 484 8.40 -16.50 10.83
C TYR A 484 9.93 -16.59 10.84
N LEU A 485 10.54 -16.97 9.71
CA LEU A 485 11.97 -17.21 9.60
C LEU A 485 12.79 -15.93 9.37
N TYR A 486 12.26 -14.94 8.65
CA TYR A 486 13.09 -13.86 8.10
C TYR A 486 12.67 -12.45 8.51
N ILE A 487 11.46 -12.24 9.00
CA ILE A 487 10.99 -10.89 9.34
C ILE A 487 11.11 -10.66 10.85
N PRO A 488 11.94 -9.68 11.28
CA PRO A 488 12.03 -9.30 12.69
C PRO A 488 10.83 -8.44 13.10
N GLU A 489 10.60 -8.33 14.41
CA GLU A 489 9.68 -7.31 14.93
C GLU A 489 10.35 -5.92 14.84
N THR A 490 9.64 -5.00 14.20
CA THR A 490 10.11 -3.62 14.01
C THR A 490 9.33 -2.59 14.85
N ALA A 491 8.24 -3.02 15.49
CA ALA A 491 7.41 -2.13 16.31
C ALA A 491 8.23 -1.53 17.46
N ARG A 492 8.06 -0.22 17.67
CA ARG A 492 8.68 0.55 18.77
C ARG A 492 10.21 0.55 18.79
N LYS A 493 10.86 0.08 17.71
CA LYS A 493 12.33 0.07 17.62
C LYS A 493 12.85 1.28 16.82
N PRO A 494 13.97 1.88 17.22
CA PRO A 494 14.60 2.94 16.45
C PRO A 494 15.06 2.42 15.08
N LEU A 495 14.88 3.25 14.04
CA LEU A 495 15.23 2.89 12.67
C LEU A 495 16.71 2.42 12.53
N LYS A 496 17.62 3.03 13.31
CA LYS A 496 19.04 2.66 13.34
C LYS A 496 19.27 1.23 13.85
N GLU A 497 18.50 0.79 14.82
CA GLU A 497 18.58 -0.58 15.37
C GLU A 497 18.08 -1.61 14.35
N ILE A 498 16.96 -1.33 13.68
CA ILE A 498 16.43 -2.17 12.61
C ILE A 498 17.46 -2.32 11.49
N GLN A 499 18.07 -1.23 11.05
CA GLN A 499 19.10 -1.23 10.01
C GLN A 499 20.36 -1.96 10.41
N SER A 500 20.83 -1.82 11.67
CA SER A 500 22.01 -2.53 12.17
C SER A 500 21.78 -4.03 12.23
N ALA A 501 20.60 -4.46 12.66
CA ALA A 501 20.23 -5.87 12.68
C ALA A 501 20.12 -6.47 11.28
N MET A 502 19.64 -5.68 10.31
CA MET A 502 19.64 -6.09 8.91
C MET A 502 21.06 -6.33 8.36
N LYS A 503 22.05 -5.55 8.83
CA LYS A 503 23.47 -5.69 8.45
C LYS A 503 24.12 -6.91 9.09
N SER A 504 23.90 -7.14 10.39
CA SER A 504 24.55 -8.22 11.19
C SER A 504 24.05 -9.63 10.88
N GLY A 505 22.94 -9.78 10.20
CA GLY A 505 22.43 -11.08 9.77
C GLY A 505 21.58 -11.82 10.79
N LEU A 506 21.55 -13.17 10.69
CA LEU A 506 20.73 -14.02 11.58
C LEU A 506 21.06 -13.84 13.07
N SER A 507 22.33 -13.51 13.42
CA SER A 507 22.71 -13.19 14.79
C SER A 507 22.03 -11.92 15.30
N GLY A 508 21.94 -10.87 14.47
CA GLY A 508 21.24 -9.65 14.83
C GLY A 508 19.72 -9.83 14.96
N TYR A 509 19.14 -10.76 14.20
CA TYR A 509 17.73 -11.14 14.40
C TYR A 509 17.50 -11.82 15.75
N ALA A 510 18.41 -12.73 16.16
CA ALA A 510 18.33 -13.39 17.45
C ALA A 510 18.46 -12.40 18.62
N GLU A 511 19.34 -11.41 18.50
CA GLU A 511 19.49 -10.34 19.50
C GLU A 511 18.25 -9.46 19.61
N ILE A 512 17.64 -9.06 18.47
CA ILE A 512 16.40 -8.32 18.46
C ILE A 512 15.25 -9.13 19.08
N HIS A 513 15.19 -10.43 18.82
CA HIS A 513 14.17 -11.30 19.42
C HIS A 513 14.40 -11.47 20.92
N ALA A 514 15.64 -11.70 21.36
CA ALA A 514 15.98 -11.82 22.78
C ALA A 514 15.66 -10.53 23.54
N SER A 515 15.98 -9.35 22.98
CA SER A 515 15.67 -8.07 23.63
C SER A 515 14.17 -7.82 23.75
N SER A 516 13.36 -8.16 22.73
CA SER A 516 11.92 -8.00 22.77
C SER A 516 11.24 -8.97 23.77
N GLU A 517 11.75 -10.20 23.91
CA GLU A 517 11.25 -11.14 24.90
C GLU A 517 11.61 -10.74 26.35
N HIS A 518 12.78 -10.12 26.54
CA HIS A 518 13.17 -9.59 27.85
C HIS A 518 12.33 -8.39 28.26
N GLU A 519 12.03 -7.48 27.32
CA GLU A 519 11.19 -6.31 27.58
C GLU A 519 9.74 -6.72 27.90
N ASP A 520 9.21 -7.71 27.18
CA ASP A 520 7.86 -8.25 27.40
C ASP A 520 7.76 -9.03 28.75
N ARG A 521 8.82 -9.72 29.16
CA ARG A 521 8.91 -10.38 30.47
C ARG A 521 9.08 -9.37 31.60
N GLY A 522 9.90 -8.32 31.41
CA GLY A 522 10.06 -7.24 32.38
C GLY A 522 8.74 -6.50 32.63
N THR A 523 8.02 -6.17 31.58
CA THR A 523 6.71 -5.51 31.67
C THR A 523 5.64 -6.40 32.32
N ARG A 524 5.68 -7.71 32.10
CA ARG A 524 4.78 -8.67 32.77
C ARG A 524 5.10 -8.86 34.24
N VAL A 525 6.38 -8.85 34.61
CA VAL A 525 6.80 -8.95 36.02
C VAL A 525 6.40 -7.68 36.78
N GLU A 526 6.60 -6.47 36.22
CA GLU A 526 6.14 -5.23 36.83
C GLU A 526 4.61 -5.18 36.97
N LEU A 527 3.86 -5.63 35.97
CA LEU A 527 2.39 -5.69 36.02
C LEU A 527 1.89 -6.75 37.03
N ALA A 528 2.57 -7.85 37.20
CA ALA A 528 2.21 -8.89 38.16
C ALA A 528 2.49 -8.43 39.62
N VAL A 529 3.61 -7.78 39.85
CA VAL A 529 3.98 -7.23 41.16
C VAL A 529 3.04 -6.10 41.60
N THR A 530 2.59 -5.25 40.66
CA THR A 530 1.60 -4.19 40.96
C THR A 530 0.18 -4.71 41.19
N ARG A 531 -0.11 -5.95 40.84
CA ARG A 531 -1.45 -6.54 40.97
C ARG A 531 -1.66 -7.29 42.31
N ASP A 532 -0.58 -7.77 42.93
CA ASP A 532 -0.64 -8.60 44.15
C ASP A 532 -0.41 -7.82 45.46
N THR A 533 -0.03 -6.56 45.40
CA THR A 533 0.16 -5.75 46.60
C THR A 533 -1.09 -4.95 46.90
N ASN A 534 -1.95 -5.50 47.74
CA ASN A 534 -2.99 -4.77 48.46
C ASN A 534 -2.38 -3.64 49.30
N GLY A 535 -2.18 -2.46 48.72
CA GLY A 535 -2.07 -1.20 49.45
C GLY A 535 -0.91 -1.03 50.45
N GLY A 536 0.09 -1.88 50.45
CA GLY A 536 1.24 -1.79 51.36
C GLY A 536 2.56 -1.80 50.60
N TYR A 537 3.31 -0.70 50.68
CA TYR A 537 4.68 -0.62 50.16
C TYR A 537 5.63 -1.39 51.10
N ASN A 538 6.08 -2.57 50.71
CA ASN A 538 7.29 -3.15 51.25
C ASN A 538 8.26 -3.43 50.10
N LEU A 539 9.37 -2.70 50.08
CA LEU A 539 10.53 -2.92 49.25
C LEU A 539 11.18 -4.27 49.65
N ALA A 540 10.98 -5.29 48.86
CA ALA A 540 11.85 -6.45 48.88
C ALA A 540 12.96 -6.22 47.84
N GLU A 541 14.19 -6.00 48.31
CA GLU A 541 15.40 -5.95 47.53
C GLU A 541 15.57 -7.26 46.76
N SER A 542 15.71 -7.16 45.44
CA SER A 542 16.13 -8.29 44.61
C SER A 542 17.64 -8.47 44.72
N VAL A 543 18.05 -9.60 45.16
CA VAL A 543 19.43 -10.13 44.99
C VAL A 543 19.44 -10.97 43.73
N GLY A 544 20.43 -10.68 42.84
CA GLY A 544 20.92 -11.55 41.78
C GLY A 544 20.40 -11.27 40.40
#